data_a54bf6f7a887a4e38c4c06655f040e44
#
_entry.id   a54bf6f7a887a4e38c4c06655f040e44
#
_cell.length_a   1.000
_cell.length_b   1.000
_cell.length_c   1.000
_cell.angle_alpha   90.00
_cell.angle_beta   90.00
_cell.angle_gamma   90.00
#
_symmetry.space_group_name_H-M   'P 1'
#
loop_
_entity.id
_entity.type
_entity.pdbx_description
1 polymer ?
#
loop_
_entity_poly.entity_id
_entity_poly.type
_entity_poly.pdbx_seq_one_letter_code
_entity_poly.pdbx_strand_id
1 'polypeptide(L)'
;MRRIIYSIAWIAFATVTLCCNPEQRQDSDTVGNGKEFVAGKPDEKEVASFLADAIRTRYDEVKLAELASLKSSNLDILSFAQDLANGHTNSLTAFQALAEKKGMSVPRQEHEETKETINELSQSSEKDFDERWCDKILTMHKKSIQDLKTMSNRTDDAELLEIINRSLASTQSRFNKLQKLKNNLP
;
A
#
# COMPACT_ATOMS: atom_id res chain seq x y z
N MET A 1 -45.47 63.80 -32.91
CA MET A 1 -44.88 64.38 -34.13
C MET A 1 -43.80 63.43 -34.65
N ARG A 2 -44.14 62.78 -35.76
CA ARG A 2 -43.40 62.78 -37.07
C ARG A 2 -41.96 62.27 -36.92
N ARG A 3 -41.43 61.33 -37.70
CA ARG A 3 -41.68 60.65 -39.00
C ARG A 3 -40.64 59.54 -39.04
N ILE A 4 -40.92 58.24 -39.27
CA ILE A 4 -40.91 57.53 -40.56
C ILE A 4 -39.82 57.97 -41.52
N ILE A 5 -38.85 57.10 -41.85
CA ILE A 5 -38.39 56.87 -43.21
C ILE A 5 -37.75 55.45 -43.30
N TYR A 6 -38.21 54.68 -44.28
CA TYR A 6 -37.82 53.40 -44.83
C TYR A 6 -36.54 53.49 -45.67
N SER A 7 -35.84 52.39 -45.80
CA SER A 7 -35.24 51.93 -47.07
C SER A 7 -34.52 50.60 -46.77
N ILE A 8 -35.06 49.44 -47.14
CA ILE A 8 -35.05 48.67 -48.40
C ILE A 8 -33.62 48.23 -48.80
N ALA A 9 -33.49 46.89 -48.63
CA ALA A 9 -32.94 45.83 -49.47
C ALA A 9 -31.50 45.94 -49.97
N TRP A 10 -30.79 44.83 -49.83
CA TRP A 10 -30.31 44.07 -51.00
C TRP A 10 -29.95 42.63 -50.55
N ILE A 11 -30.58 41.68 -51.23
CA ILE A 11 -30.39 40.23 -51.18
C ILE A 11 -29.11 39.90 -51.95
N ALA A 12 -28.19 39.16 -51.32
CA ALA A 12 -27.18 38.44 -52.05
C ALA A 12 -27.27 36.94 -51.68
N PHE A 13 -27.79 36.20 -52.64
CA PHE A 13 -27.92 34.75 -52.63
C PHE A 13 -26.52 34.19 -52.95
N ALA A 14 -25.89 33.54 -51.97
CA ALA A 14 -24.74 32.74 -52.21
C ALA A 14 -25.09 31.27 -51.88
N THR A 15 -25.32 30.52 -52.93
CA THR A 15 -25.43 29.06 -52.92
C THR A 15 -24.09 28.46 -52.53
N VAL A 16 -23.99 27.86 -51.38
CA VAL A 16 -22.89 26.96 -51.06
C VAL A 16 -23.41 25.52 -51.08
N THR A 17 -22.85 24.77 -52.02
CA THR A 17 -23.07 23.38 -52.30
C THR A 17 -22.77 22.55 -51.07
N LEU A 18 -23.77 21.72 -50.66
CA LEU A 18 -23.58 20.62 -49.72
C LEU A 18 -22.64 19.57 -50.39
N CYS A 19 -21.44 19.46 -49.89
CA CYS A 19 -20.68 18.24 -49.98
C CYS A 19 -21.00 17.38 -48.73
N CYS A 20 -21.94 16.48 -48.87
CA CYS A 20 -22.08 15.35 -47.97
C CYS A 20 -20.92 14.40 -48.21
N ASN A 21 -19.98 14.36 -47.32
CA ASN A 21 -19.01 13.29 -47.20
C ASN A 21 -19.52 12.31 -46.13
N PRO A 22 -19.89 11.09 -46.46
CA PRO A 22 -20.19 10.11 -45.41
C PRO A 22 -18.87 9.60 -44.85
N GLU A 23 -18.43 10.20 -43.79
CA GLU A 23 -17.31 9.71 -43.00
C GLU A 23 -17.72 8.37 -42.38
N GLN A 24 -17.15 7.32 -42.93
CA GLN A 24 -17.20 5.97 -42.43
C GLN A 24 -16.88 5.96 -40.91
N ARG A 25 -17.87 5.64 -40.11
CA ARG A 25 -17.61 5.11 -38.79
C ARG A 25 -16.91 3.75 -38.95
N GLN A 26 -15.62 3.78 -38.89
CA GLN A 26 -14.83 2.62 -38.56
C GLN A 26 -14.98 2.38 -37.09
N ASP A 27 -15.90 1.48 -36.72
CA ASP A 27 -15.88 0.81 -35.43
C ASP A 27 -14.57 -0.02 -35.38
N SER A 28 -13.50 0.62 -34.96
CA SER A 28 -12.35 -0.09 -34.47
C SER A 28 -12.65 -0.52 -33.05
N ASP A 29 -13.11 -1.75 -32.89
CA ASP A 29 -12.96 -2.53 -31.69
C ASP A 29 -11.46 -2.58 -31.34
N THR A 30 -10.96 -1.52 -30.73
CA THR A 30 -9.71 -1.55 -30.00
C THR A 30 -10.04 -2.26 -28.68
N VAL A 31 -9.85 -3.57 -28.71
CA VAL A 31 -9.55 -4.34 -27.49
C VAL A 31 -8.58 -3.50 -26.69
N GLY A 32 -9.09 -2.90 -25.61
CA GLY A 32 -8.33 -2.08 -24.70
C GLY A 32 -7.20 -2.90 -24.13
N ASN A 33 -6.03 -2.74 -24.73
CA ASN A 33 -4.78 -3.10 -24.09
C ASN A 33 -4.75 -2.29 -22.81
N GLY A 34 -5.04 -2.94 -21.67
CA GLY A 34 -4.94 -2.35 -20.35
C GLY A 34 -3.52 -1.81 -20.20
N LYS A 35 -3.34 -0.54 -20.50
CA LYS A 35 -2.14 0.18 -20.08
C LYS A 35 -2.16 0.08 -18.57
N GLU A 36 -1.38 -0.87 -18.06
CA GLU A 36 -0.98 -0.87 -16.66
C GLU A 36 -0.52 0.55 -16.35
N PHE A 37 -1.25 1.23 -15.47
CA PHE A 37 -0.93 2.59 -15.07
C PHE A 37 0.36 2.48 -14.25
N VAL A 38 1.50 2.58 -14.90
CA VAL A 38 2.80 2.64 -14.23
C VAL A 38 2.81 3.98 -13.51
N ALA A 39 2.51 3.95 -12.23
CA ALA A 39 2.63 5.10 -11.37
C ALA A 39 4.05 5.67 -11.51
N GLY A 40 4.16 6.97 -11.76
CA GLY A 40 5.46 7.64 -11.92
C GLY A 40 6.38 7.44 -10.70
N LYS A 41 7.65 7.83 -10.84
CA LYS A 41 8.62 7.83 -9.74
C LYS A 41 8.01 8.52 -8.50
N PRO A 42 8.18 7.96 -7.28
CA PRO A 42 7.65 8.57 -6.06
C PRO A 42 8.36 9.90 -5.78
N ASP A 43 7.61 10.88 -5.34
CA ASP A 43 8.17 12.11 -4.82
C ASP A 43 8.73 11.93 -3.39
N GLU A 44 9.43 12.95 -2.89
CA GLU A 44 10.04 12.90 -1.55
C GLU A 44 9.02 12.69 -0.44
N LYS A 45 7.81 13.24 -0.57
CA LYS A 45 6.73 13.10 0.41
C LYS A 45 6.18 11.68 0.42
N GLU A 46 6.03 11.05 -0.74
CA GLU A 46 5.61 9.65 -0.86
C GLU A 46 6.66 8.71 -0.24
N VAL A 47 7.96 8.96 -0.49
CA VAL A 47 9.05 8.20 0.12
C VAL A 47 9.03 8.38 1.65
N ALA A 48 8.86 9.60 2.14
CA ALA A 48 8.80 9.88 3.58
C ALA A 48 7.61 9.18 4.25
N SER A 49 6.42 9.22 3.61
CA SER A 49 5.24 8.51 4.10
C SER A 49 5.47 7.00 4.14
N PHE A 50 6.01 6.43 3.06
CA PHE A 50 6.33 5.01 3.01
C PHE A 50 7.31 4.58 4.12
N LEU A 51 8.40 5.34 4.32
CA LEU A 51 9.38 5.05 5.37
C LEU A 51 8.75 5.14 6.76
N ALA A 52 7.93 6.17 7.01
CA ALA A 52 7.24 6.32 8.28
C ALA A 52 6.29 5.15 8.57
N ASP A 53 5.50 4.72 7.58
CA ASP A 53 4.56 3.60 7.71
C ASP A 53 5.31 2.27 7.86
N ALA A 54 6.40 2.05 7.09
CA ALA A 54 7.23 0.88 7.23
C ALA A 54 7.85 0.76 8.62
N ILE A 55 8.34 1.86 9.19
CA ILE A 55 8.90 1.92 10.55
C ILE A 55 7.82 1.58 11.58
N ARG A 56 6.66 2.23 11.53
CA ARG A 56 5.56 1.97 12.47
C ARG A 56 5.06 0.52 12.41
N THR A 57 4.90 -0.02 11.21
CA THR A 57 4.50 -1.42 11.02
C THR A 57 5.49 -2.38 11.70
N ARG A 58 6.80 -2.07 11.74
CA ARG A 58 7.78 -2.90 12.47
C ARG A 58 7.60 -2.79 13.98
N TYR A 59 7.29 -1.60 14.50
CA TYR A 59 6.92 -1.46 15.92
C TYR A 59 5.65 -2.24 16.25
N ASP A 60 4.61 -2.15 15.40
CA ASP A 60 3.36 -2.89 15.59
C ASP A 60 3.60 -4.40 15.72
N GLU A 61 4.36 -4.96 14.77
CA GLU A 61 4.63 -6.39 14.72
C GLU A 61 5.50 -6.87 15.89
N VAL A 62 6.45 -6.06 16.35
CA VAL A 62 7.22 -6.34 17.57
C VAL A 62 6.31 -6.34 18.80
N LYS A 63 5.42 -5.37 18.93
CA LYS A 63 4.47 -5.30 20.06
C LYS A 63 3.48 -6.48 20.08
N LEU A 64 3.00 -6.88 18.92
CA LEU A 64 2.13 -8.07 18.79
C LEU A 64 2.89 -9.36 19.07
N ALA A 65 4.18 -9.45 18.72
CA ALA A 65 5.03 -10.59 19.07
C ALA A 65 5.29 -10.67 20.60
N GLU A 66 5.53 -9.52 21.24
CA GLU A 66 5.62 -9.44 22.70
C GLU A 66 4.34 -9.96 23.37
N LEU A 67 3.16 -9.55 22.87
CA LEU A 67 1.87 -10.03 23.36
C LEU A 67 1.73 -11.56 23.21
N ALA A 68 2.10 -12.11 22.04
CA ALA A 68 2.03 -13.56 21.83
C ALA A 68 2.92 -14.32 22.81
N SER A 69 4.11 -13.79 23.11
CA SER A 69 5.03 -14.37 24.09
C SER A 69 4.46 -14.41 25.51
N LEU A 70 3.46 -13.56 25.84
CA LEU A 70 2.80 -13.49 27.13
C LEU A 70 1.50 -14.32 27.19
N LYS A 71 0.82 -14.51 26.07
CA LYS A 71 -0.55 -15.02 26.02
C LYS A 71 -0.65 -16.44 25.47
N SER A 72 0.22 -16.81 24.52
CA SER A 72 0.16 -18.12 23.90
C SER A 72 0.84 -19.18 24.75
N SER A 73 0.25 -20.38 24.78
CA SER A 73 0.88 -21.60 25.32
C SER A 73 1.39 -22.52 24.17
N ASN A 74 1.10 -22.18 22.92
CA ASN A 74 1.52 -22.95 21.76
C ASN A 74 3.00 -22.67 21.42
N LEU A 75 3.84 -23.70 21.49
CA LEU A 75 5.29 -23.58 21.29
C LEU A 75 5.66 -23.09 19.89
N ASP A 76 4.88 -23.42 18.86
CA ASP A 76 5.13 -22.96 17.48
C ASP A 76 4.82 -21.48 17.34
N ILE A 77 3.75 -20.99 17.98
CA ILE A 77 3.42 -19.55 18.05
C ILE A 77 4.52 -18.80 18.80
N LEU A 78 4.95 -19.28 19.95
CA LEU A 78 6.03 -18.67 20.74
C LEU A 78 7.34 -18.56 19.94
N SER A 79 7.73 -19.65 19.28
CA SER A 79 8.92 -19.68 18.41
C SER A 79 8.79 -18.70 17.24
N PHE A 80 7.60 -18.65 16.61
CA PHE A 80 7.36 -17.73 15.50
C PHE A 80 7.37 -16.27 15.99
N ALA A 81 6.76 -15.96 17.12
CA ALA A 81 6.73 -14.61 17.70
C ALA A 81 8.14 -14.11 18.01
N GLN A 82 9.02 -14.94 18.53
CA GLN A 82 10.42 -14.59 18.77
C GLN A 82 11.18 -14.32 17.47
N ASP A 83 11.01 -15.15 16.44
CA ASP A 83 11.57 -14.92 15.10
C ASP A 83 11.06 -13.61 14.50
N LEU A 84 9.78 -13.30 14.71
CA LEU A 84 9.13 -12.10 14.23
C LEU A 84 9.76 -10.85 14.87
N ALA A 85 9.84 -10.82 16.21
CA ALA A 85 10.41 -9.71 16.96
C ALA A 85 11.86 -9.43 16.56
N ASN A 86 12.71 -10.48 16.52
CA ASN A 86 14.13 -10.36 16.16
C ASN A 86 14.31 -9.85 14.72
N GLY A 87 13.55 -10.40 13.79
CA GLY A 87 13.67 -10.00 12.40
C GLY A 87 13.16 -8.59 12.10
N HIS A 88 12.12 -8.16 12.81
CA HIS A 88 11.60 -6.80 12.63
C HIS A 88 12.48 -5.75 13.30
N THR A 89 13.13 -6.05 14.42
CA THR A 89 14.13 -5.16 15.01
C THR A 89 15.26 -4.82 14.03
N ASN A 90 15.78 -5.81 13.30
CA ASN A 90 16.82 -5.58 12.31
C ASN A 90 16.34 -4.73 11.12
N SER A 91 15.14 -5.00 10.60
CA SER A 91 14.59 -4.21 9.48
C SER A 91 14.18 -2.79 9.93
N LEU A 92 13.69 -2.63 11.15
CA LEU A 92 13.37 -1.34 11.76
C LEU A 92 14.60 -0.43 11.75
N THR A 93 15.74 -0.92 12.26
CA THR A 93 16.99 -0.17 12.28
C THR A 93 17.42 0.30 10.89
N ALA A 94 17.27 -0.55 9.87
CA ALA A 94 17.63 -0.19 8.49
C ALA A 94 16.72 0.92 7.92
N PHE A 95 15.40 0.84 8.12
CA PHE A 95 14.47 1.89 7.67
C PHE A 95 14.68 3.20 8.42
N GLN A 96 14.94 3.14 9.74
CA GLN A 96 15.21 4.33 10.54
C GLN A 96 16.51 5.04 10.08
N ALA A 97 17.59 4.28 9.89
CA ALA A 97 18.86 4.84 9.43
C ALA A 97 18.73 5.53 8.06
N LEU A 98 17.96 4.94 7.14
CA LEU A 98 17.69 5.57 5.84
C LEU A 98 16.85 6.84 5.97
N ALA A 99 15.79 6.83 6.79
CA ALA A 99 14.95 8.00 7.02
C ALA A 99 15.75 9.16 7.65
N GLU A 100 16.56 8.87 8.67
CA GLU A 100 17.46 9.85 9.30
C GLU A 100 18.48 10.41 8.30
N LYS A 101 19.12 9.56 7.50
CA LYS A 101 20.06 9.97 6.44
C LYS A 101 19.42 10.91 5.42
N LYS A 102 18.14 10.71 5.13
CA LYS A 102 17.35 11.57 4.23
C LYS A 102 16.77 12.81 4.91
N GLY A 103 17.02 13.04 6.21
CA GLY A 103 16.47 14.16 6.98
C GLY A 103 14.96 14.07 7.21
N MET A 104 14.39 12.86 7.12
CA MET A 104 12.95 12.63 7.29
C MET A 104 12.60 12.38 8.76
N SER A 105 11.34 12.68 9.12
CA SER A 105 10.83 12.39 10.46
C SER A 105 10.75 10.89 10.70
N VAL A 106 11.30 10.42 11.81
CA VAL A 106 11.35 9.00 12.19
C VAL A 106 10.35 8.73 13.32
N PRO A 107 9.29 7.95 13.09
CA PRO A 107 8.42 7.49 14.15
C PRO A 107 9.19 6.65 15.18
N ARG A 108 8.76 6.73 16.45
CA ARG A 108 9.41 5.99 17.56
C ARG A 108 8.45 5.09 18.33
N GLN A 109 7.27 4.87 17.77
CA GLN A 109 6.22 4.06 18.37
C GLN A 109 5.31 3.46 17.30
N GLU A 110 4.53 2.47 17.72
CA GLU A 110 3.49 1.80 16.96
C GLU A 110 2.35 2.75 16.54
N HIS A 111 1.48 2.26 15.64
CA HIS A 111 0.23 2.92 15.33
C HIS A 111 -0.73 2.87 16.53
N GLU A 112 -1.59 3.88 16.68
CA GLU A 112 -2.60 3.90 17.74
C GLU A 112 -3.58 2.72 17.63
N GLU A 113 -3.99 2.38 16.41
CA GLU A 113 -4.82 1.19 16.11
C GLU A 113 -4.20 -0.11 16.66
N THR A 114 -2.88 -0.20 16.72
CA THR A 114 -2.20 -1.39 17.25
C THR A 114 -2.37 -1.52 18.76
N LYS A 115 -2.43 -0.42 19.49
CA LYS A 115 -2.72 -0.45 20.93
C LYS A 115 -4.14 -0.96 21.21
N GLU A 116 -5.11 -0.54 20.40
CA GLU A 116 -6.48 -1.06 20.47
C GLU A 116 -6.51 -2.56 20.16
N THR A 117 -5.84 -2.98 19.09
CA THR A 117 -5.69 -4.41 18.73
C THR A 117 -5.06 -5.24 19.85
N ILE A 118 -4.00 -4.73 20.49
CA ILE A 118 -3.35 -5.39 21.63
C ILE A 118 -4.32 -5.55 22.78
N ASN A 119 -5.08 -4.50 23.11
CA ASN A 119 -6.08 -4.55 24.15
C ASN A 119 -7.16 -5.60 23.84
N GLU A 120 -7.70 -5.63 22.64
CA GLU A 120 -8.69 -6.63 22.21
C GLU A 120 -8.15 -8.06 22.27
N LEU A 121 -6.95 -8.30 21.75
CA LEU A 121 -6.31 -9.61 21.75
C LEU A 121 -5.97 -10.06 23.19
N SER A 122 -5.57 -9.13 24.06
CA SER A 122 -5.26 -9.46 25.46
C SER A 122 -6.48 -9.97 26.23
N GLN A 123 -7.69 -9.56 25.81
CA GLN A 123 -8.98 -9.97 26.42
C GLN A 123 -9.53 -11.26 25.78
N SER A 124 -8.91 -11.78 24.72
CA SER A 124 -9.33 -13.06 24.10
C SER A 124 -9.11 -14.23 25.05
N SER A 125 -9.97 -15.25 24.90
CA SER A 125 -9.71 -16.54 25.55
C SER A 125 -8.40 -17.14 25.04
N GLU A 126 -7.75 -17.99 25.81
CA GLU A 126 -6.52 -18.68 25.38
C GLU A 126 -6.74 -19.46 24.08
N LYS A 127 -7.90 -20.10 23.94
CA LYS A 127 -8.28 -20.87 22.76
C LYS A 127 -8.40 -20.00 21.49
N ASP A 128 -8.94 -18.78 21.61
CA ASP A 128 -9.20 -17.93 20.46
C ASP A 128 -8.01 -17.01 20.14
N PHE A 129 -7.10 -16.83 21.09
CA PHE A 129 -5.97 -15.91 20.97
C PHE A 129 -5.07 -16.25 19.78
N ASP A 130 -4.61 -17.47 19.71
CA ASP A 130 -3.62 -17.91 18.71
C ASP A 130 -4.16 -17.75 17.29
N GLU A 131 -5.43 -18.11 17.04
CA GLU A 131 -6.05 -17.95 15.74
C GLU A 131 -6.18 -16.48 15.36
N ARG A 132 -6.74 -15.64 16.26
CA ARG A 132 -6.94 -14.21 16.02
C ARG A 132 -5.62 -13.46 15.84
N TRP A 133 -4.60 -13.83 16.62
CA TRP A 133 -3.26 -13.27 16.49
C TRP A 133 -2.63 -13.61 15.14
N CYS A 134 -2.71 -14.88 14.71
CA CYS A 134 -2.25 -15.31 13.40
C CYS A 134 -2.94 -14.52 12.27
N ASP A 135 -4.25 -14.32 12.34
CA ASP A 135 -5.00 -13.55 11.34
C ASP A 135 -4.57 -12.10 11.27
N LYS A 136 -4.34 -11.47 12.42
CA LYS A 136 -3.85 -10.08 12.45
C LYS A 136 -2.47 -9.98 11.81
N ILE A 137 -1.51 -10.84 12.17
CA ILE A 137 -0.16 -10.82 11.58
C ILE A 137 -0.18 -11.15 10.09
N LEU A 138 -0.99 -12.13 9.64
CA LEU A 138 -1.14 -12.45 8.21
C LEU A 138 -1.68 -11.26 7.42
N THR A 139 -2.65 -10.54 7.97
CA THR A 139 -3.22 -9.34 7.35
C THR A 139 -2.17 -8.24 7.22
N MET A 140 -1.39 -8.00 8.29
CA MET A 140 -0.31 -7.02 8.29
C MET A 140 0.81 -7.38 7.30
N HIS A 141 1.24 -8.64 7.27
CA HIS A 141 2.22 -9.10 6.30
C HIS A 141 1.75 -8.96 4.86
N LYS A 142 0.48 -9.29 4.57
CA LYS A 142 -0.10 -9.12 3.23
C LYS A 142 -0.04 -7.67 2.77
N LYS A 143 -0.45 -6.73 3.64
CA LYS A 143 -0.37 -5.29 3.37
C LYS A 143 1.10 -4.86 3.17
N SER A 144 1.98 -5.24 4.08
CA SER A 144 3.41 -4.88 4.01
C SER A 144 4.07 -5.38 2.72
N ILE A 145 3.77 -6.62 2.28
CA ILE A 145 4.26 -7.17 1.01
C ILE A 145 3.77 -6.33 -0.17
N GLN A 146 2.51 -5.90 -0.17
CA GLN A 146 1.96 -5.06 -1.23
C GLN A 146 2.62 -3.69 -1.26
N ASP A 147 2.79 -3.02 -0.11
CA ASP A 147 3.39 -1.70 0.01
C ASP A 147 4.87 -1.72 -0.43
N LEU A 148 5.63 -2.73 0.03
CA LEU A 148 7.02 -2.95 -0.38
C LEU A 148 7.16 -3.16 -1.89
N LYS A 149 6.30 -3.99 -2.50
CA LYS A 149 6.29 -4.21 -3.96
C LYS A 149 5.94 -2.92 -4.71
N THR A 150 4.95 -2.19 -4.25
CA THR A 150 4.53 -0.93 -4.89
C THR A 150 5.68 0.08 -4.89
N MET A 151 6.37 0.27 -3.74
CA MET A 151 7.49 1.19 -3.66
C MET A 151 8.71 0.69 -4.46
N SER A 152 9.01 -0.61 -4.43
CA SER A 152 10.10 -1.21 -5.21
C SER A 152 9.96 -0.98 -6.72
N ASN A 153 8.75 -1.04 -7.24
CA ASN A 153 8.48 -0.84 -8.67
C ASN A 153 8.54 0.64 -9.11
N ARG A 154 8.55 1.57 -8.16
CA ARG A 154 8.48 3.02 -8.45
C ARG A 154 9.76 3.77 -8.12
N THR A 155 10.58 3.28 -7.18
CA THR A 155 11.80 3.96 -6.75
C THR A 155 13.01 3.53 -7.56
N ASP A 156 13.91 4.46 -7.84
CA ASP A 156 15.26 4.22 -8.40
C ASP A 156 16.36 4.44 -7.35
N ASP A 157 15.99 4.72 -6.09
CA ASP A 157 16.93 4.85 -4.98
C ASP A 157 17.50 3.46 -4.62
N ALA A 158 18.77 3.24 -4.94
CA ALA A 158 19.41 1.94 -4.79
C ALA A 158 19.46 1.47 -3.33
N GLU A 159 19.65 2.39 -2.36
CA GLU A 159 19.71 2.05 -0.93
C GLU A 159 18.32 1.66 -0.41
N LEU A 160 17.28 2.40 -0.81
CA LEU A 160 15.89 2.07 -0.50
C LEU A 160 15.50 0.72 -1.11
N LEU A 161 15.87 0.47 -2.38
CA LEU A 161 15.60 -0.81 -3.05
C LEU A 161 16.26 -1.99 -2.33
N GLU A 162 17.49 -1.84 -1.86
CA GLU A 162 18.17 -2.91 -1.12
C GLU A 162 17.42 -3.26 0.18
N ILE A 163 17.01 -2.24 0.95
CA ILE A 163 16.26 -2.44 2.19
C ILE A 163 14.89 -3.07 1.91
N ILE A 164 14.19 -2.59 0.88
CA ILE A 164 12.89 -3.11 0.46
C ILE A 164 13.02 -4.59 0.07
N ASN A 165 13.97 -4.95 -0.77
CA ASN A 165 14.14 -6.32 -1.27
C ASN A 165 14.44 -7.31 -0.14
N ARG A 166 15.29 -6.94 0.82
CA ARG A 166 15.55 -7.75 2.01
C ARG A 166 14.30 -7.90 2.87
N SER A 167 13.57 -6.81 3.10
CA SER A 167 12.32 -6.82 3.88
C SER A 167 11.24 -7.63 3.20
N LEU A 168 11.10 -7.51 1.88
CA LEU A 168 10.11 -8.27 1.09
C LEU A 168 10.35 -9.77 1.17
N ALA A 169 11.59 -10.22 0.95
CA ALA A 169 11.96 -11.64 1.03
C ALA A 169 11.68 -12.20 2.43
N SER A 170 12.05 -11.47 3.48
CA SER A 170 11.85 -11.86 4.87
C SER A 170 10.35 -11.92 5.23
N THR A 171 9.58 -10.88 4.88
CA THR A 171 8.14 -10.83 5.18
C THR A 171 7.38 -11.93 4.42
N GLN A 172 7.72 -12.19 3.15
CA GLN A 172 7.11 -13.27 2.38
C GLN A 172 7.40 -14.65 2.98
N SER A 173 8.62 -14.89 3.45
CA SER A 173 9.00 -16.12 4.12
C SER A 173 8.19 -16.33 5.41
N ARG A 174 8.06 -15.28 6.24
CA ARG A 174 7.27 -15.32 7.47
C ARG A 174 5.78 -15.50 7.20
N PHE A 175 5.25 -14.81 6.20
CA PHE A 175 3.85 -14.97 5.77
C PHE A 175 3.55 -16.44 5.47
N ASN A 176 4.38 -17.10 4.64
CA ASN A 176 4.20 -18.50 4.27
C ASN A 176 4.35 -19.45 5.48
N LYS A 177 5.30 -19.18 6.38
CA LYS A 177 5.49 -19.95 7.62
C LYS A 177 4.27 -19.84 8.53
N LEU A 178 3.77 -18.62 8.75
CA LEU A 178 2.62 -18.37 9.62
C LEU A 178 1.33 -18.95 9.06
N GLN A 179 1.13 -18.89 7.74
CA GLN A 179 -0.03 -19.50 7.10
C GLN A 179 -0.08 -21.02 7.32
N LYS A 180 1.07 -21.69 7.22
CA LYS A 180 1.17 -23.13 7.53
C LYS A 180 0.90 -23.40 9.00
N LEU A 181 1.46 -22.58 9.88
CA LEU A 181 1.27 -22.71 11.32
C LEU A 181 -0.21 -22.54 11.68
N LYS A 182 -0.87 -21.52 11.18
CA LYS A 182 -2.30 -21.28 11.42
C LYS A 182 -3.15 -22.48 10.99
N ASN A 183 -2.87 -23.07 9.83
CA ASN A 183 -3.62 -24.23 9.32
C ASN A 183 -3.45 -25.49 10.19
N ASN A 184 -2.47 -25.53 11.07
CA ASN A 184 -2.19 -26.64 11.98
C ASN A 184 -2.61 -26.36 13.43
N LEU A 185 -3.23 -25.20 13.69
CA LEU A 185 -3.80 -24.91 15.01
C LEU A 185 -4.94 -25.91 15.31
N PRO A 186 -5.10 -26.34 16.59
CA PRO A 186 -6.10 -27.32 17.01
C PRO A 186 -7.54 -26.81 16.91
#